data_f52b668cdab2519545f29a79632532f4
#
_entry.id   f52b668cdab2519545f29a79632532f4
#
_cell.length_a   1.000
_cell.length_b   1.000
_cell.length_c   1.000
_cell.angle_alpha   90.00
_cell.angle_beta   90.00
_cell.angle_gamma   90.00
#
_symmetry.space_group_name_H-M   'P 1'
#
loop_
_entity.id
_entity.type
_entity.pdbx_description
1 polymer ?
#
loop_
_entity_poly.entity_id
_entity_poly.type
_entity_poly.pdbx_seq_one_letter_code
_entity_poly.pdbx_strand_id
1 'polypeptide(L)'
;MTAACGGGGSSRTLIQNKGSDTLVNVAQAWAEAYKEVDANVAVAVTGGGSGTGISAMINGTVDIANASRKMKDSELAAARENGIEPVEHIVGYDALAVYLHPDNPIDTMSLSQLAXXLAEIYGEGGEVESWSQLGVTVPGCSSDEIVRVSRQNNSGTYVYFKEAVLGKERDYKLGSRDMHGSKDVVDLVE
;
A
#
# COMPACT_ATOMS: atom_id res chain seq x y z
N MET A 1 28.09 29.10 43.32
CA MET A 1 28.47 29.02 41.89
C MET A 1 27.91 27.73 41.33
N THR A 2 26.81 27.85 40.60
CA THR A 2 26.20 26.71 39.93
C THR A 2 26.66 26.68 38.46
N ALA A 3 27.47 25.75 38.10
CA ALA A 3 27.89 25.55 36.71
C ALA A 3 26.75 24.89 35.94
N ALA A 4 26.10 25.63 35.05
CA ALA A 4 25.15 25.07 34.12
C ALA A 4 25.94 24.38 33.02
N CYS A 5 25.86 23.05 32.99
CA CYS A 5 26.35 22.26 31.86
C CYS A 5 25.41 22.50 30.67
N GLY A 6 25.76 23.45 29.83
CA GLY A 6 25.11 23.62 28.53
C GLY A 6 25.58 22.53 27.58
N GLY A 7 24.84 21.46 27.50
CA GLY A 7 25.10 20.45 26.49
C GLY A 7 24.65 20.99 25.13
N GLY A 8 25.59 21.42 24.30
CA GLY A 8 25.33 21.79 22.91
C GLY A 8 25.06 20.52 22.10
N GLY A 9 23.83 20.05 22.14
CA GLY A 9 23.41 19.00 21.20
C GLY A 9 23.31 19.64 19.81
N SER A 10 24.11 19.14 18.85
CA SER A 10 23.92 19.52 17.45
C SER A 10 22.49 19.15 17.05
N SER A 11 21.70 20.15 16.65
CA SER A 11 20.35 19.90 16.17
C SER A 11 20.45 19.13 14.84
N ARG A 12 20.02 17.88 14.84
CA ARG A 12 19.94 17.08 13.61
C ARG A 12 18.84 17.65 12.72
N THR A 13 19.11 17.69 11.43
CA THR A 13 18.07 17.97 10.43
C THR A 13 17.11 16.78 10.40
N LEU A 14 15.85 17.05 10.67
CA LEU A 14 14.81 16.00 10.66
C LEU A 14 14.10 16.00 9.32
N ILE A 15 14.13 14.87 8.62
CA ILE A 15 13.39 14.64 7.37
C ILE A 15 12.16 13.78 7.69
N GLN A 16 10.98 14.29 7.37
CA GLN A 16 9.71 13.60 7.58
C GLN A 16 9.37 12.79 6.32
N ASN A 17 9.25 11.46 6.47
CA ASN A 17 8.90 10.54 5.40
C ASN A 17 7.62 9.81 5.78
N LYS A 18 6.58 9.84 4.91
CA LYS A 18 5.30 9.22 5.23
C LYS A 18 4.68 8.60 3.98
N GLY A 19 3.96 7.48 4.16
CA GLY A 19 3.15 6.97 3.06
C GLY A 19 2.98 5.46 2.99
N SER A 20 3.33 4.90 1.86
CA SER A 20 3.05 3.51 1.47
C SER A 20 3.51 2.49 2.53
N ASP A 21 2.59 1.65 2.95
CA ASP A 21 2.90 0.53 3.86
C ASP A 21 3.72 -0.56 3.14
N THR A 22 3.59 -0.66 1.82
CA THR A 22 4.42 -1.54 1.00
C THR A 22 5.90 -1.16 1.11
N LEU A 23 6.18 0.16 1.17
CA LEU A 23 7.56 0.69 1.20
C LEU A 23 8.11 0.92 2.60
N VAL A 24 7.28 0.84 3.66
CA VAL A 24 7.69 1.32 4.99
C VAL A 24 8.94 0.62 5.51
N ASN A 25 9.02 -0.71 5.38
CA ASN A 25 10.17 -1.48 5.88
C ASN A 25 11.46 -1.13 5.12
N VAL A 26 11.36 -0.99 3.80
CA VAL A 26 12.51 -0.61 2.94
C VAL A 26 12.95 0.81 3.28
N ALA A 27 12.00 1.73 3.41
CA ALA A 27 12.30 3.13 3.76
C ALA A 27 12.96 3.24 5.14
N GLN A 28 12.53 2.42 6.11
CA GLN A 28 13.16 2.36 7.43
C GLN A 28 14.60 1.86 7.32
N ALA A 29 14.83 0.81 6.54
CA ALA A 29 16.19 0.28 6.32
C ALA A 29 17.09 1.32 5.65
N TRP A 30 16.56 2.06 4.66
CA TRP A 30 17.29 3.16 4.02
C TRP A 30 17.59 4.30 5.01
N ALA A 31 16.64 4.64 5.87
CA ALA A 31 16.82 5.68 6.90
C ALA A 31 17.93 5.28 7.88
N GLU A 32 17.98 4.00 8.27
CA GLU A 32 19.06 3.49 9.13
C GLU A 32 20.42 3.55 8.43
N ALA A 33 20.48 3.10 7.18
CA ALA A 33 21.71 3.12 6.40
C ALA A 33 22.21 4.55 6.14
N TYR A 34 21.28 5.51 5.97
CA TYR A 34 21.64 6.90 5.70
C TYR A 34 22.39 7.56 6.86
N LYS A 35 22.25 7.06 8.08
CA LYS A 35 22.98 7.57 9.24
C LYS A 35 24.51 7.44 9.06
N GLU A 36 24.96 6.46 8.28
CA GLU A 36 26.39 6.27 7.95
C GLU A 36 26.84 7.27 6.89
N VAL A 37 25.92 7.84 6.12
CA VAL A 37 26.21 8.86 5.10
C VAL A 37 26.27 10.26 5.72
N ASP A 38 25.27 10.58 6.55
CA ASP A 38 25.24 11.86 7.26
C ASP A 38 24.60 11.70 8.64
N ALA A 39 25.42 11.67 9.67
CA ALA A 39 25.00 11.52 11.07
C ALA A 39 24.19 12.73 11.58
N ASN A 40 24.23 13.87 10.86
CA ASN A 40 23.47 15.08 11.25
C ASN A 40 22.06 15.10 10.67
N VAL A 41 21.69 14.09 9.88
CA VAL A 41 20.35 13.93 9.32
C VAL A 41 19.65 12.76 10.01
N ALA A 42 18.40 12.98 10.41
CA ALA A 42 17.53 11.92 10.94
C ALA A 42 16.29 11.82 10.04
N VAL A 43 16.00 10.64 9.53
CA VAL A 43 14.81 10.41 8.70
C VAL A 43 13.77 9.66 9.54
N ALA A 44 12.63 10.31 9.79
CA ALA A 44 11.50 9.70 10.50
C ALA A 44 10.54 9.09 9.47
N VAL A 45 10.41 7.76 9.49
CA VAL A 45 9.58 7.03 8.53
C VAL A 45 8.28 6.57 9.18
N THR A 46 7.14 6.91 8.58
CA THR A 46 5.82 6.47 9.04
C THR A 46 5.00 5.93 7.87
N GLY A 47 4.19 4.91 8.13
CA GLY A 47 3.27 4.33 7.16
C GLY A 47 1.94 5.09 7.09
N GLY A 48 0.89 4.38 6.71
CA GLY A 48 -0.48 4.89 6.65
C GLY A 48 -1.06 4.92 5.24
N GLY A 49 -0.35 4.33 4.28
CA GLY A 49 -0.80 4.22 2.88
C GLY A 49 -0.31 5.35 1.99
N SER A 50 -0.19 5.06 0.69
CA SER A 50 0.28 6.00 -0.33
C SER A 50 -0.54 7.29 -0.36
N GLY A 51 -1.87 7.18 -0.24
CA GLY A 51 -2.77 8.34 -0.25
C GLY A 51 -2.49 9.28 0.94
N THR A 52 -2.20 8.72 2.11
CA THR A 52 -1.89 9.52 3.30
C THR A 52 -0.58 10.28 3.12
N GLY A 53 0.45 9.62 2.55
CA GLY A 53 1.72 10.28 2.24
C GLY A 53 1.57 11.40 1.23
N ILE A 54 0.82 11.13 0.15
CA ILE A 54 0.54 12.13 -0.89
C ILE A 54 -0.23 13.32 -0.32
N SER A 55 -1.23 13.07 0.52
CA SER A 55 -1.97 14.16 1.19
C SER A 55 -1.06 14.99 2.10
N ALA A 56 -0.15 14.33 2.82
CA ALA A 56 0.82 15.02 3.66
C ALA A 56 1.79 15.89 2.83
N MET A 57 2.20 15.40 1.66
CA MET A 57 3.03 16.15 0.71
C MET A 57 2.28 17.38 0.19
N ILE A 58 1.02 17.19 -0.25
CA ILE A 58 0.16 18.30 -0.73
C ILE A 58 0.05 19.41 0.34
N ASN A 59 -0.03 19.01 1.61
CA ASN A 59 -0.18 19.96 2.72
C ASN A 59 1.15 20.47 3.29
N GLY A 60 2.29 20.07 2.70
CA GLY A 60 3.61 20.54 3.12
C GLY A 60 4.03 20.04 4.51
N THR A 61 3.49 18.92 4.95
CA THR A 61 3.78 18.38 6.30
C THR A 61 4.83 17.27 6.29
N VAL A 62 5.33 16.91 5.11
CA VAL A 62 6.42 15.93 4.94
C VAL A 62 7.38 16.40 3.87
N ASP A 63 8.61 15.94 3.96
CA ASP A 63 9.66 16.20 2.96
C ASP A 63 9.65 15.11 1.87
N ILE A 64 9.25 13.89 2.24
CA ILE A 64 9.21 12.74 1.33
C ILE A 64 7.87 12.03 1.50
N ALA A 65 7.17 11.78 0.40
CA ALA A 65 6.00 10.94 0.38
C ALA A 65 6.34 9.60 -0.30
N ASN A 66 6.30 8.51 0.45
CA ASN A 66 6.44 7.17 -0.13
C ASN A 66 5.12 6.78 -0.79
N ALA A 67 5.18 6.32 -2.02
CA ALA A 67 3.98 5.90 -2.73
C ALA A 67 4.27 4.68 -3.61
N SER A 68 3.33 3.75 -3.65
CA SER A 68 3.35 2.58 -4.54
C SER A 68 2.44 2.80 -5.76
N ARG A 69 2.24 4.06 -6.09
CA ARG A 69 1.56 4.54 -7.31
C ARG A 69 2.02 5.95 -7.60
N LYS A 70 1.78 6.39 -8.82
CA LYS A 70 2.03 7.79 -9.19
C LYS A 70 1.02 8.73 -8.53
N MET A 71 1.39 9.99 -8.36
CA MET A 71 0.43 11.03 -8.02
C MET A 71 -0.50 11.24 -9.23
N LYS A 72 -1.77 11.44 -8.93
CA LYS A 72 -2.78 11.78 -9.94
C LYS A 72 -2.60 13.24 -10.37
N ASP A 73 -3.06 13.60 -11.56
CA ASP A 73 -2.98 14.98 -12.06
C ASP A 73 -3.66 15.96 -11.11
N SER A 74 -4.79 15.56 -10.50
CA SER A 74 -5.49 16.38 -9.51
C SER A 74 -4.68 16.58 -8.22
N GLU A 75 -3.91 15.56 -7.81
CA GLU A 75 -3.05 15.64 -6.63
C GLU A 75 -1.85 16.56 -6.90
N LEU A 76 -1.27 16.49 -8.10
CA LEU A 76 -0.20 17.38 -8.53
C LEU A 76 -0.69 18.83 -8.61
N ALA A 77 -1.89 19.05 -9.16
CA ALA A 77 -2.49 20.38 -9.22
C ALA A 77 -2.69 20.96 -7.81
N ALA A 78 -3.24 20.16 -6.90
CA ALA A 78 -3.47 20.58 -5.51
C ALA A 78 -2.14 20.92 -4.78
N ALA A 79 -1.07 20.17 -5.03
CA ALA A 79 0.25 20.45 -4.45
C ALA A 79 0.75 21.82 -4.94
N ARG A 80 0.64 22.06 -6.25
CA ARG A 80 1.08 23.33 -6.86
C ARG A 80 0.28 24.53 -6.33
N GLU A 81 -1.03 24.37 -6.11
CA GLU A 81 -1.86 25.41 -5.51
C GLU A 81 -1.38 25.77 -4.09
N ASN A 82 -0.78 24.81 -3.38
CA ASN A 82 -0.17 25.03 -2.06
C ASN A 82 1.30 25.46 -2.15
N GLY A 83 1.81 25.76 -3.35
CA GLY A 83 3.18 26.20 -3.57
C GLY A 83 4.22 25.09 -3.49
N ILE A 84 3.80 23.85 -3.62
CA ILE A 84 4.68 22.67 -3.56
C ILE A 84 4.81 22.06 -4.94
N GLU A 85 6.03 21.80 -5.38
CA GLU A 85 6.31 21.12 -6.66
C GLU A 85 6.91 19.75 -6.37
N PRO A 86 6.11 18.68 -6.29
CA PRO A 86 6.64 17.34 -6.01
C PRO A 86 7.53 16.84 -7.14
N VAL A 87 8.63 16.20 -6.78
CA VAL A 87 9.55 15.57 -7.75
C VAL A 87 9.47 14.05 -7.57
N GLU A 88 9.12 13.34 -8.63
CA GLU A 88 9.01 11.88 -8.60
C GLU A 88 10.39 11.22 -8.74
N HIS A 89 10.73 10.34 -7.81
CA HIS A 89 11.91 9.48 -7.87
C HIS A 89 11.46 8.02 -7.85
N ILE A 90 11.59 7.34 -8.96
CA ILE A 90 11.27 5.90 -9.05
C ILE A 90 12.42 5.13 -8.41
N VAL A 91 12.13 4.46 -7.29
CA VAL A 91 13.14 3.74 -6.51
C VAL A 91 13.14 2.24 -6.80
N GLY A 92 12.11 1.72 -7.48
CA GLY A 92 12.01 0.31 -7.83
C GLY A 92 10.64 -0.04 -8.37
N TYR A 93 10.49 -1.30 -8.74
CA TYR A 93 9.23 -1.87 -9.21
C TYR A 93 8.84 -3.03 -8.30
N ASP A 94 7.56 -3.20 -8.10
CA ASP A 94 6.98 -4.26 -7.27
C ASP A 94 5.96 -5.04 -8.12
N ALA A 95 5.52 -6.17 -7.62
CA ALA A 95 4.49 -6.98 -8.25
C ALA A 95 3.39 -7.29 -7.23
N LEU A 96 2.15 -7.18 -7.65
CA LEU A 96 1.01 -7.54 -6.82
C LEU A 96 0.74 -9.04 -6.99
N ALA A 97 0.75 -9.77 -5.90
CA ALA A 97 0.43 -11.20 -5.87
C ALA A 97 -0.98 -11.41 -5.29
N VAL A 98 -1.64 -12.44 -5.77
CA VAL A 98 -2.92 -12.91 -5.22
C VAL A 98 -2.63 -14.16 -4.39
N TYR A 99 -3.05 -14.14 -3.14
CA TYR A 99 -2.82 -15.23 -2.19
C TYR A 99 -4.10 -16.03 -1.99
N LEU A 100 -3.95 -17.35 -1.88
CA LEU A 100 -5.00 -18.28 -1.51
C LEU A 100 -4.53 -19.08 -0.28
N HIS A 101 -5.47 -19.54 0.52
CA HIS A 101 -5.17 -20.44 1.65
C HIS A 101 -4.41 -21.67 1.12
N PRO A 102 -3.41 -22.18 1.85
CA PRO A 102 -2.61 -23.33 1.37
C PRO A 102 -3.41 -24.57 1.00
N ASP A 103 -4.58 -24.78 1.61
CA ASP A 103 -5.44 -25.92 1.30
C ASP A 103 -6.30 -25.71 0.04
N ASN A 104 -6.25 -24.52 -0.57
CA ASN A 104 -7.00 -24.27 -1.81
C ASN A 104 -6.32 -25.02 -2.96
N PRO A 105 -7.06 -25.82 -3.72
CA PRO A 105 -6.43 -26.68 -4.74
C PRO A 105 -6.04 -25.98 -6.05
N ILE A 106 -6.23 -24.67 -6.14
CA ILE A 106 -5.83 -23.93 -7.36
C ILE A 106 -4.31 -23.75 -7.35
N ASP A 107 -3.61 -24.41 -8.24
CA ASP A 107 -2.15 -24.31 -8.38
C ASP A 107 -1.70 -23.25 -9.37
N THR A 108 -2.40 -23.13 -10.48
CA THR A 108 -1.98 -22.27 -11.58
C THR A 108 -3.19 -21.64 -12.25
N MET A 109 -2.98 -20.46 -12.79
CA MET A 109 -4.00 -19.73 -13.54
C MET A 109 -3.31 -18.79 -14.51
N SER A 110 -3.84 -18.67 -15.71
CA SER A 110 -3.34 -17.65 -16.64
C SER A 110 -3.75 -16.24 -16.15
N LEU A 111 -3.01 -15.23 -16.54
CA LEU A 111 -3.34 -13.84 -16.16
C LEU A 111 -4.75 -13.42 -16.62
N SER A 112 -5.16 -13.89 -17.79
CA SER A 112 -6.51 -13.59 -18.32
C SER A 112 -7.61 -14.26 -17.49
N GLN A 113 -7.39 -15.49 -17.06
CA GLN A 113 -8.32 -16.20 -16.16
C GLN A 113 -8.39 -15.51 -14.79
N LEU A 114 -7.24 -15.18 -14.27
CA LEU A 114 -7.14 -14.48 -12.98
C LEU A 114 -7.90 -13.15 -13.02
N ALA A 115 -7.68 -12.37 -14.06
CA ALA A 115 -8.40 -11.11 -14.25
C ALA A 115 -9.91 -11.28 -14.30
N UNK A 116 -10.33 -12.24 -14.82
CA UNK A 116 -11.63 -12.55 -14.95
C UNK A 116 -12.24 -13.01 -13.72
N UNK A 117 -11.63 -13.73 -13.10
CA UNK A 117 -12.07 -14.18 -11.92
C UNK A 117 -12.22 -13.17 -10.97
N LEU A 118 -11.09 -12.44 -10.78
CA LEU A 118 -11.03 -11.37 -9.79
C LEU A 118 -12.06 -10.27 -10.02
N ALA A 119 -12.32 -9.91 -11.25
CA ALA A 119 -13.32 -8.88 -11.57
C ALA A 119 -14.72 -9.29 -11.13
N GLU A 120 -15.05 -10.56 -11.25
CA GLU A 120 -16.36 -11.09 -10.82
C GLU A 120 -16.43 -11.30 -9.30
N ILE A 121 -15.31 -11.58 -8.67
CA ILE A 121 -15.23 -11.76 -7.21
C ILE A 121 -15.24 -10.40 -6.49
N TYR A 122 -14.48 -9.43 -6.99
CA TYR A 122 -14.25 -8.16 -6.29
C TYR A 122 -15.02 -6.98 -6.82
N GLY A 123 -15.47 -7.02 -8.09
CA GLY A 123 -16.09 -5.86 -8.74
C GLY A 123 -17.58 -5.72 -8.45
N GLU A 124 -18.02 -4.48 -8.34
CA GLU A 124 -19.47 -4.16 -8.20
C GLU A 124 -20.25 -4.83 -9.31
N GLY A 125 -21.34 -5.49 -8.96
CA GLY A 125 -22.17 -6.24 -9.91
C GLY A 125 -21.60 -7.62 -10.28
N GLY A 126 -20.45 -7.99 -9.74
CA GLY A 126 -19.90 -9.34 -9.95
C GLY A 126 -20.71 -10.39 -9.20
N GLU A 127 -20.90 -11.55 -9.80
CA GLU A 127 -21.84 -12.58 -9.31
C GLU A 127 -21.15 -13.77 -8.62
N VAL A 128 -19.81 -13.82 -8.62
CA VAL A 128 -19.07 -14.93 -8.00
C VAL A 128 -18.92 -14.65 -6.49
N GLU A 129 -19.49 -15.53 -5.68
CA GLU A 129 -19.46 -15.45 -4.21
C GLU A 129 -19.00 -16.77 -3.58
N SER A 130 -18.89 -17.85 -4.36
CA SER A 130 -18.55 -19.17 -3.83
C SER A 130 -17.55 -19.91 -4.70
N TRP A 131 -16.77 -20.79 -4.05
CA TRP A 131 -15.77 -21.61 -4.72
C TRP A 131 -16.41 -22.60 -5.73
N SER A 132 -17.60 -23.14 -5.41
CA SER A 132 -18.30 -24.04 -6.31
C SER A 132 -18.69 -23.39 -7.64
N GLN A 133 -18.94 -22.07 -7.67
CA GLN A 133 -19.20 -21.33 -8.91
C GLN A 133 -17.97 -21.33 -9.84
N LEU A 134 -16.78 -21.55 -9.25
CA LEU A 134 -15.52 -21.66 -10.00
C LEU A 134 -15.13 -23.11 -10.28
N GLY A 135 -15.99 -24.07 -9.89
CA GLY A 135 -15.70 -25.49 -10.01
C GLY A 135 -14.65 -25.98 -9.01
N VAL A 136 -14.47 -25.25 -7.91
CA VAL A 136 -13.44 -25.54 -6.89
C VAL A 136 -14.13 -26.06 -5.63
N THR A 137 -13.56 -27.11 -5.05
CA THR A 137 -13.94 -27.59 -3.70
C THR A 137 -12.69 -27.50 -2.83
N VAL A 138 -12.75 -26.70 -1.76
CA VAL A 138 -11.62 -26.54 -0.84
C VAL A 138 -11.72 -27.61 0.25
N PRO A 139 -10.77 -28.56 0.32
CA PRO A 139 -10.84 -29.65 1.31
C PRO A 139 -10.82 -29.11 2.74
N GLY A 140 -11.64 -29.70 3.60
CA GLY A 140 -11.70 -29.32 5.02
C GLY A 140 -12.42 -28.02 5.32
N CYS A 141 -12.81 -27.26 4.32
CA CYS A 141 -13.54 -26.00 4.52
C CYS A 141 -15.03 -26.29 4.74
N SER A 142 -15.60 -25.75 5.81
CA SER A 142 -17.03 -25.93 6.13
C SER A 142 -17.94 -24.96 5.37
N SER A 143 -17.36 -23.92 4.78
CA SER A 143 -18.08 -22.91 4.01
C SER A 143 -17.61 -22.90 2.56
N ASP A 144 -18.54 -22.73 1.64
CA ASP A 144 -18.25 -22.57 0.22
C ASP A 144 -18.01 -21.08 -0.16
N GLU A 145 -18.22 -20.18 0.79
CA GLU A 145 -18.14 -18.74 0.55
C GLU A 145 -16.69 -18.30 0.29
N ILE A 146 -16.49 -17.43 -0.70
CA ILE A 146 -15.21 -16.77 -0.96
C ILE A 146 -15.08 -15.58 -0.02
N VAL A 147 -14.19 -15.67 0.94
CA VAL A 147 -13.86 -14.54 1.83
C VAL A 147 -12.86 -13.64 1.08
N ARG A 148 -13.33 -12.45 0.72
CA ARG A 148 -12.49 -11.48 0.02
C ARG A 148 -11.63 -10.70 1.01
N VAL A 149 -10.32 -10.72 0.78
CA VAL A 149 -9.37 -9.92 1.57
C VAL A 149 -8.75 -8.87 0.65
N SER A 150 -8.79 -7.62 1.04
CA SER A 150 -8.31 -6.51 0.22
C SER A 150 -7.46 -5.55 1.07
N ARG A 151 -7.10 -4.44 0.48
CA ARG A 151 -6.36 -3.36 1.15
C ARG A 151 -7.28 -2.16 1.34
N GLN A 152 -6.95 -1.33 2.31
CA GLN A 152 -7.66 -0.07 2.56
C GLN A 152 -7.54 0.87 1.34
N ASN A 153 -8.55 1.71 1.14
CA ASN A 153 -8.66 2.58 -0.04
C ASN A 153 -7.56 3.65 -0.18
N ASN A 154 -6.83 3.95 0.90
CA ASN A 154 -5.67 4.84 0.87
C ASN A 154 -4.37 4.11 0.41
N SER A 155 -4.43 2.79 0.22
CA SER A 155 -3.30 1.98 -0.23
C SER A 155 -3.06 2.15 -1.73
N GLY A 156 -1.80 2.25 -2.14
CA GLY A 156 -1.44 2.19 -3.55
C GLY A 156 -1.79 0.85 -4.20
N THR A 157 -1.69 -0.24 -3.43
CA THR A 157 -2.08 -1.59 -3.86
C THR A 157 -3.57 -1.66 -4.21
N TYR A 158 -4.43 -1.05 -3.38
CA TYR A 158 -5.87 -0.96 -3.65
C TYR A 158 -6.13 -0.27 -4.99
N VAL A 159 -5.49 0.88 -5.20
CA VAL A 159 -5.65 1.66 -6.44
C VAL A 159 -5.16 0.86 -7.65
N TYR A 160 -3.97 0.25 -7.54
CA TYR A 160 -3.39 -0.54 -8.62
C TYR A 160 -4.28 -1.73 -8.99
N PHE A 161 -4.79 -2.48 -8.00
CA PHE A 161 -5.69 -3.61 -8.23
C PHE A 161 -6.96 -3.13 -8.95
N LYS A 162 -7.55 -2.02 -8.49
CA LYS A 162 -8.74 -1.46 -9.13
C LYS A 162 -8.48 -1.19 -10.62
N GLU A 163 -7.40 -0.47 -10.92
CA GLU A 163 -7.08 -0.10 -12.30
C GLU A 163 -6.74 -1.31 -13.19
N ALA A 164 -6.01 -2.28 -12.64
CA ALA A 164 -5.52 -3.45 -13.38
C ALA A 164 -6.60 -4.52 -13.60
N VAL A 165 -7.52 -4.67 -12.64
CA VAL A 165 -8.50 -5.76 -12.65
C VAL A 165 -9.92 -5.26 -12.95
N LEU A 166 -10.37 -4.21 -12.25
CA LEU A 166 -11.74 -3.72 -12.38
C LEU A 166 -11.88 -2.67 -13.48
N GLY A 167 -10.77 -2.02 -13.84
CA GLY A 167 -10.79 -0.90 -14.77
C GLY A 167 -11.17 0.41 -14.06
N LYS A 168 -11.29 1.47 -14.82
CA LYS A 168 -11.53 2.81 -14.26
C LYS A 168 -12.97 3.04 -13.79
N GLU A 169 -13.92 2.36 -14.42
CA GLU A 169 -15.35 2.64 -14.26
C GLU A 169 -16.04 1.75 -13.23
N ARG A 170 -15.46 0.59 -12.91
CA ARG A 170 -16.08 -0.37 -12.01
C ARG A 170 -15.49 -0.22 -10.60
N ASP A 171 -16.36 -0.15 -9.59
CA ASP A 171 -15.94 -0.06 -8.21
C ASP A 171 -15.87 -1.46 -7.57
N TYR A 172 -15.25 -1.54 -6.38
CA TYR A 172 -15.26 -2.76 -5.57
C TYR A 172 -16.67 -2.99 -5.02
N LYS A 173 -17.11 -4.23 -4.99
CA LYS A 173 -18.32 -4.57 -4.24
C LYS A 173 -18.00 -4.63 -2.74
N LEU A 174 -18.98 -4.34 -1.94
CA LEU A 174 -18.85 -4.27 -0.48
C LEU A 174 -18.61 -5.66 0.13
N GLY A 175 -18.07 -5.71 1.34
CA GLY A 175 -17.92 -6.95 2.09
C GLY A 175 -16.51 -7.55 2.09
N SER A 176 -15.53 -6.88 1.51
CA SER A 176 -14.13 -7.30 1.64
C SER A 176 -13.62 -7.01 3.06
N ARG A 177 -12.69 -7.82 3.54
CA ARG A 177 -11.92 -7.55 4.76
C ARG A 177 -10.72 -6.69 4.35
N ASP A 178 -10.78 -5.41 4.63
CA ASP A 178 -9.79 -4.43 4.16
C ASP A 178 -8.65 -4.27 5.17
N MET A 179 -7.49 -4.79 4.82
CA MET A 179 -6.33 -4.85 5.70
C MET A 179 -5.41 -3.64 5.49
N HIS A 180 -4.72 -3.25 6.57
CA HIS A 180 -3.84 -2.08 6.57
C HIS A 180 -2.56 -2.35 5.77
N GLY A 181 -1.86 -3.45 6.07
CA GLY A 181 -0.58 -3.79 5.44
C GLY A 181 -0.64 -5.04 4.56
N SER A 182 0.38 -5.25 3.75
CA SER A 182 0.50 -6.47 2.93
C SER A 182 0.68 -7.70 3.81
N LYS A 183 1.44 -7.56 4.91
CA LYS A 183 1.61 -8.64 5.89
C LYS A 183 0.27 -9.06 6.48
N ASP A 184 -0.57 -8.09 6.84
CA ASP A 184 -1.89 -8.39 7.44
C ASP A 184 -2.78 -9.19 6.47
N VAL A 185 -2.64 -8.96 5.15
CA VAL A 185 -3.36 -9.74 4.13
C VAL A 185 -2.90 -11.19 4.18
N VAL A 186 -1.58 -11.41 4.19
CA VAL A 186 -1.00 -12.77 4.22
C VAL A 186 -1.43 -13.50 5.51
N ASP A 187 -1.27 -12.84 6.66
CA ASP A 187 -1.60 -13.43 7.97
C ASP A 187 -3.09 -13.81 8.08
N LEU A 188 -3.97 -13.08 7.37
CA LEU A 188 -5.41 -13.36 7.40
C LEU A 188 -5.79 -14.52 6.47
N VAL A 189 -5.04 -14.73 5.38
CA VAL A 189 -5.32 -15.79 4.39
C VAL A 189 -4.80 -17.14 4.89
N GLU A 190 -3.76 -17.17 5.74
CA GLU A 190 -3.21 -18.38 6.36
C GLU A 190 -4.15 -18.94 7.45
#